data_631821bbce186e23fcd7823444905928
#
_entry.id   631821bbce186e23fcd7823444905928
#
_cell.length_a   1.000
_cell.length_b   1.000
_cell.length_c   1.000
_cell.angle_alpha   90.00
_cell.angle_beta   90.00
_cell.angle_gamma   90.00
#
_symmetry.space_group_name_H-M   'P 1'
#
loop_
_entity.id
_entity.type
_entity.pdbx_description
1 polymer ?
#
loop_
_entity_poly.entity_id
_entity_poly.type
_entity_poly.pdbx_seq_one_letter_code
_entity_poly.pdbx_strand_id
1 'polypeptide(L)'
;MSLDLKAADATLNGLRPFPTAITTIADGRANGLMSLSASAGGIVPELPRITISLTKYNLTHDLVHESGVFAVHLLGNGDGIIDASLEILMTLGGSSGRDGDKVGALRTRPGETGTPILLDALCYVEARLVKAFDADENTIFLGDVVAAERLNPGGRLNIGEAWSKLPPEWIEQYDRNHVAQLEHARQCRVLAAERGATE
;
A
#
# COMPACT_ATOMS: atom_id res chain seq x y z
N MET A 1 30.90 -12.58 9.28
CA MET A 1 30.06 -11.72 10.16
C MET A 1 28.62 -12.19 10.02
N SER A 2 27.92 -12.51 11.10
CA SER A 2 26.48 -12.81 11.06
C SER A 2 25.68 -11.49 10.92
N LEU A 3 24.58 -11.52 10.18
CA LEU A 3 23.66 -10.38 10.05
C LEU A 3 22.99 -10.10 11.41
N ASP A 4 23.07 -8.85 11.86
CA ASP A 4 22.28 -8.37 13.01
C ASP A 4 20.85 -8.05 12.54
N LEU A 5 19.96 -9.02 12.73
CA LEU A 5 18.56 -8.92 12.31
C LEU A 5 17.80 -7.77 13.02
N LYS A 6 18.14 -7.48 14.28
CA LYS A 6 17.48 -6.41 15.05
C LYS A 6 17.86 -5.03 14.48
N ALA A 7 19.13 -4.81 14.20
CA ALA A 7 19.61 -3.57 13.61
C ALA A 7 19.07 -3.39 12.19
N ALA A 8 19.01 -4.46 11.39
CA ALA A 8 18.43 -4.44 10.04
C ALA A 8 16.94 -4.07 10.08
N ASP A 9 16.14 -4.71 10.93
CA ASP A 9 14.71 -4.43 11.08
C ASP A 9 14.46 -2.99 11.52
N ALA A 10 15.14 -2.50 12.55
CA ALA A 10 15.01 -1.13 13.03
C ALA A 10 15.35 -0.09 11.94
N THR A 11 16.38 -0.36 11.15
CA THR A 11 16.80 0.53 10.05
C THR A 11 15.74 0.54 8.95
N LEU A 12 15.29 -0.63 8.50
CA LEU A 12 14.29 -0.73 7.43
C LEU A 12 12.94 -0.12 7.83
N ASN A 13 12.51 -0.29 9.08
CA ASN A 13 11.30 0.35 9.58
C ASN A 13 11.43 1.87 9.66
N GLY A 14 12.62 2.39 9.99
CA GLY A 14 12.91 3.83 9.97
C GLY A 14 12.80 4.49 8.59
N LEU A 15 12.92 3.72 7.51
CA LEU A 15 12.74 4.19 6.13
C LEU A 15 11.26 4.30 5.69
N ARG A 16 10.31 3.90 6.53
CA ARG A 16 8.88 3.81 6.20
C ARG A 16 8.01 4.67 7.14
N PRO A 17 8.25 5.99 7.23
CA PRO A 17 7.64 6.82 8.27
C PRO A 17 6.17 7.14 8.05
N PHE A 18 5.65 6.98 6.80
CA PHE A 18 4.31 7.44 6.45
C PHE A 18 3.46 6.29 5.89
N PRO A 19 2.33 5.96 6.55
CA PRO A 19 1.37 5.03 6.00
C PRO A 19 0.66 5.65 4.80
N THR A 20 0.43 4.84 3.79
CA THR A 20 -0.32 5.19 2.58
C THR A 20 -1.46 4.21 2.38
N ALA A 21 -2.52 4.65 1.73
CA ALA A 21 -3.55 3.77 1.19
C ALA A 21 -3.33 3.60 -0.32
N ILE A 22 -3.35 2.37 -0.80
CA ILE A 22 -3.26 2.06 -2.23
C ILE A 22 -4.58 1.46 -2.65
N THR A 23 -5.16 2.01 -3.71
CA THR A 23 -6.40 1.51 -4.34
C THR A 23 -6.16 1.12 -5.78
N THR A 24 -6.98 0.23 -6.29
CA THR A 24 -7.00 -0.22 -7.69
C THR A 24 -8.38 -0.73 -8.07
N ILE A 25 -8.59 -0.96 -9.36
CA ILE A 25 -9.78 -1.59 -9.92
C ILE A 25 -9.39 -2.46 -11.11
N ALA A 26 -9.96 -3.66 -11.18
CA ALA A 26 -9.87 -4.56 -12.33
C ALA A 26 -11.25 -5.19 -12.57
N ASP A 27 -11.72 -5.20 -13.80
CA ASP A 27 -13.01 -5.78 -14.21
C ASP A 27 -14.20 -5.37 -13.33
N GLY A 28 -14.24 -4.09 -12.91
CA GLY A 28 -15.28 -3.56 -12.02
C GLY A 28 -15.12 -3.94 -10.55
N ARG A 29 -14.12 -4.73 -10.17
CA ARG A 29 -13.81 -5.07 -8.79
C ARG A 29 -12.77 -4.10 -8.22
N ALA A 30 -13.20 -3.23 -7.32
CA ALA A 30 -12.30 -2.34 -6.59
C ALA A 30 -11.70 -3.04 -5.37
N ASN A 31 -10.47 -2.70 -5.02
CA ASN A 31 -9.86 -3.06 -3.75
C ASN A 31 -8.80 -2.03 -3.33
N GLY A 32 -8.36 -2.13 -2.07
CA GLY A 32 -7.29 -1.32 -1.53
C GLY A 32 -6.61 -2.01 -0.36
N LEU A 33 -5.44 -1.47 0.02
CA LEU A 33 -4.68 -1.90 1.19
C LEU A 33 -3.93 -0.73 1.81
N MET A 34 -3.54 -0.88 3.08
CA MET A 34 -2.56 -0.03 3.72
C MET A 34 -1.15 -0.47 3.30
N SER A 35 -0.27 0.47 3.00
CA SER A 35 1.12 0.21 2.61
C SER A 35 2.09 1.19 3.25
N LEU A 36 3.32 0.71 3.48
CA LEU A 36 4.48 1.51 3.90
C LEU A 36 5.57 1.54 2.80
N SER A 37 5.25 1.07 1.59
CA SER A 37 6.25 0.81 0.54
C SER A 37 6.11 1.69 -0.70
N ALA A 38 5.34 2.78 -0.62
CA ALA A 38 5.25 3.75 -1.71
C ALA A 38 6.41 4.74 -1.69
N SER A 39 7.00 5.02 -2.86
CA SER A 39 8.12 5.95 -3.01
C SER A 39 8.09 6.66 -4.36
N ALA A 40 8.73 7.84 -4.46
CA ALA A 40 8.96 8.48 -5.74
C ALA A 40 9.83 7.58 -6.65
N GLY A 41 9.40 7.40 -7.89
CA GLY A 41 10.01 6.48 -8.85
C GLY A 41 10.82 7.18 -9.96
N GLY A 42 10.93 8.50 -9.92
CA GLY A 42 11.66 9.29 -10.93
C GLY A 42 12.06 10.66 -10.39
N ILE A 43 12.94 11.35 -11.13
CA ILE A 43 13.46 12.68 -10.77
C ILE A 43 13.03 13.78 -11.75
N VAL A 44 12.33 13.42 -12.82
CA VAL A 44 11.86 14.39 -13.85
C VAL A 44 10.51 14.96 -13.40
N PRO A 45 10.42 16.25 -13.04
CA PRO A 45 9.19 16.82 -12.48
C PRO A 45 8.00 16.81 -13.45
N GLU A 46 8.27 16.93 -14.75
CA GLU A 46 7.24 16.96 -15.81
C GLU A 46 6.75 15.55 -16.18
N LEU A 47 7.46 14.51 -15.79
CA LEU A 47 7.16 13.12 -16.03
C LEU A 47 7.27 12.32 -14.72
N PRO A 48 6.42 12.63 -13.73
CA PRO A 48 6.56 12.05 -12.41
C PRO A 48 6.24 10.55 -12.42
N ARG A 49 6.99 9.80 -11.64
CA ARG A 49 6.82 8.35 -11.45
C ARG A 49 6.68 8.00 -9.98
N ILE A 50 5.98 6.91 -9.74
CA ILE A 50 5.82 6.33 -8.41
C ILE A 50 6.14 4.84 -8.44
N THR A 51 6.77 4.35 -7.37
CA THR A 51 6.94 2.92 -7.11
C THR A 51 6.10 2.50 -5.92
N ILE A 52 5.53 1.30 -6.01
CA ILE A 52 4.91 0.59 -4.89
C ILE A 52 5.43 -0.84 -4.87
N SER A 53 5.61 -1.42 -3.68
CA SER A 53 5.93 -2.83 -3.53
C SER A 53 4.79 -3.54 -2.81
N LEU A 54 4.16 -4.51 -3.46
CA LEU A 54 3.01 -5.22 -2.94
C LEU A 54 3.32 -6.70 -2.78
N THR A 55 2.97 -7.28 -1.63
CA THR A 55 3.10 -8.72 -1.42
C THR A 55 2.09 -9.47 -2.27
N LYS A 56 2.51 -10.59 -2.85
CA LYS A 56 1.66 -11.48 -3.67
C LYS A 56 0.52 -12.13 -2.88
N TYR A 57 0.56 -12.04 -1.55
CA TYR A 57 -0.54 -12.46 -0.69
C TYR A 57 -1.80 -11.61 -0.85
N ASN A 58 -1.66 -10.33 -1.18
CA ASN A 58 -2.75 -9.36 -1.18
C ASN A 58 -3.54 -9.37 -2.49
N LEU A 59 -4.88 -9.34 -2.40
CA LEU A 59 -5.74 -9.18 -3.57
C LEU A 59 -5.42 -7.92 -4.38
N THR A 60 -5.06 -6.81 -3.72
CA THR A 60 -4.67 -5.56 -4.41
C THR A 60 -3.48 -5.79 -5.34
N HIS A 61 -2.53 -6.67 -4.98
CA HIS A 61 -1.42 -7.06 -5.84
C HIS A 61 -1.92 -7.64 -7.16
N ASP A 62 -2.84 -8.62 -7.08
CA ASP A 62 -3.38 -9.32 -8.24
C ASP A 62 -4.11 -8.34 -9.18
N LEU A 63 -4.96 -7.48 -8.60
CA LEU A 63 -5.73 -6.49 -9.35
C LEU A 63 -4.86 -5.41 -9.99
N VAL A 64 -3.78 -4.95 -9.33
CA VAL A 64 -2.80 -4.02 -9.94
C VAL A 64 -2.07 -4.70 -11.09
N HIS A 65 -1.70 -5.97 -10.92
CA HIS A 65 -1.02 -6.72 -11.98
C HIS A 65 -1.92 -6.93 -13.19
N GLU A 66 -3.20 -7.17 -12.98
CA GLU A 66 -4.22 -7.39 -14.01
C GLU A 66 -4.58 -6.09 -14.74
N SER A 67 -4.92 -5.04 -14.00
CA SER A 67 -5.44 -3.78 -14.59
C SER A 67 -4.37 -2.80 -15.04
N GLY A 68 -3.18 -2.88 -14.45
CA GLY A 68 -2.11 -1.92 -14.71
C GLY A 68 -2.40 -0.50 -14.22
N VAL A 69 -3.35 -0.31 -13.29
CA VAL A 69 -3.68 1.01 -12.73
C VAL A 69 -3.74 0.97 -11.20
N PHE A 70 -3.34 2.06 -10.56
CA PHE A 70 -3.44 2.20 -9.12
C PHE A 70 -3.40 3.67 -8.68
N ALA A 71 -3.90 3.95 -7.50
CA ALA A 71 -3.74 5.24 -6.84
C ALA A 71 -3.06 5.08 -5.48
N VAL A 72 -2.19 6.02 -5.14
CA VAL A 72 -1.51 6.09 -3.83
C VAL A 72 -1.98 7.34 -3.12
N HIS A 73 -2.53 7.16 -1.92
CA HIS A 73 -3.07 8.23 -1.09
C HIS A 73 -2.17 8.44 0.12
N LEU A 74 -1.71 9.66 0.33
CA LEU A 74 -1.13 10.08 1.60
C LEU A 74 -2.24 10.38 2.58
N LEU A 75 -2.08 9.93 3.82
CA LEU A 75 -3.03 10.16 4.89
C LEU A 75 -2.63 11.39 5.69
N GLY A 76 -3.63 12.12 6.16
CA GLY A 76 -3.43 13.38 6.84
C GLY A 76 -3.47 13.26 8.37
N ASN A 77 -2.76 14.19 9.02
CA ASN A 77 -2.93 14.47 10.45
C ASN A 77 -3.47 15.90 10.63
N GLY A 78 -3.96 16.18 11.80
CA GLY A 78 -4.56 17.48 12.17
C GLY A 78 -6.07 17.40 12.34
N ASP A 79 -6.64 18.48 12.82
CA ASP A 79 -8.06 18.58 13.17
C ASP A 79 -8.95 18.30 11.94
N GLY A 80 -9.90 17.39 12.10
CA GLY A 80 -10.89 17.05 11.11
C GLY A 80 -10.48 16.04 10.03
N ILE A 81 -9.18 15.71 9.89
CA ILE A 81 -8.73 14.70 8.90
C ILE A 81 -8.14 13.45 9.54
N ILE A 82 -7.63 13.53 10.77
CA ILE A 82 -6.93 12.39 11.38
C ILE A 82 -7.86 11.20 11.60
N ASP A 83 -9.06 11.44 12.10
CA ASP A 83 -10.03 10.34 12.34
C ASP A 83 -10.42 9.63 11.06
N ALA A 84 -10.65 10.39 9.98
CA ALA A 84 -10.93 9.83 8.65
C ALA A 84 -9.72 9.05 8.09
N SER A 85 -8.49 9.52 8.33
CA SER A 85 -7.28 8.81 7.97
C SER A 85 -7.11 7.50 8.73
N LEU A 86 -7.44 7.47 10.03
CA LEU A 86 -7.44 6.26 10.84
C LEU A 86 -8.53 5.28 10.39
N GLU A 87 -9.72 5.78 10.01
CA GLU A 87 -10.79 4.96 9.45
C GLU A 87 -10.34 4.28 8.14
N ILE A 88 -9.66 5.01 7.24
CA ILE A 88 -9.07 4.44 6.02
C ILE A 88 -8.07 3.34 6.37
N LEU A 89 -7.15 3.58 7.33
CA LEU A 89 -6.19 2.58 7.77
C LEU A 89 -6.86 1.34 8.34
N MET A 90 -7.86 1.52 9.20
CA MET A 90 -8.57 0.40 9.81
C MET A 90 -9.35 -0.42 8.78
N THR A 91 -10.02 0.24 7.86
CA THR A 91 -10.82 -0.42 6.82
C THR A 91 -9.94 -1.20 5.85
N LEU A 92 -8.85 -0.59 5.38
CA LEU A 92 -8.00 -1.21 4.35
C LEU A 92 -6.97 -2.19 4.92
N GLY A 93 -6.54 -2.00 6.19
CA GLY A 93 -5.54 -2.85 6.86
C GLY A 93 -6.14 -3.99 7.69
N GLY A 94 -7.37 -3.86 8.17
CA GLY A 94 -7.97 -4.79 9.14
C GLY A 94 -8.50 -6.10 8.56
N SER A 95 -8.76 -6.18 7.25
CA SER A 95 -9.37 -7.35 6.60
C SER A 95 -8.82 -7.63 5.21
N SER A 96 -9.10 -8.82 4.68
CA SER A 96 -8.78 -9.16 3.30
C SER A 96 -9.87 -8.68 2.34
N GLY A 97 -9.48 -8.12 1.19
CA GLY A 97 -10.41 -7.83 0.09
C GLY A 97 -10.97 -9.08 -0.59
N ARG A 98 -10.48 -10.27 -0.21
CA ARG A 98 -11.06 -11.55 -0.65
C ARG A 98 -12.33 -11.89 0.12
N ASP A 99 -12.50 -11.32 1.32
CA ASP A 99 -13.62 -11.60 2.22
C ASP A 99 -14.79 -10.61 2.03
N GLY A 100 -14.56 -9.47 1.33
CA GLY A 100 -15.60 -8.48 1.06
C GLY A 100 -15.09 -7.20 0.42
N ASP A 101 -16.02 -6.32 0.07
CA ASP A 101 -15.72 -5.00 -0.47
C ASP A 101 -15.33 -4.03 0.67
N LYS A 102 -14.05 -3.70 0.72
CA LYS A 102 -13.51 -2.73 1.68
C LYS A 102 -13.64 -1.29 1.19
N VAL A 103 -13.53 -1.09 -0.12
CA VAL A 103 -13.50 0.24 -0.73
C VAL A 103 -14.88 0.88 -0.74
N GLY A 104 -15.92 0.07 -0.92
CA GLY A 104 -17.31 0.53 -0.88
C GLY A 104 -17.77 1.09 0.48
N ALA A 105 -17.05 0.79 1.57
CA ALA A 105 -17.29 1.38 2.89
C ALA A 105 -16.71 2.80 3.04
N LEU A 106 -15.84 3.24 2.12
CA LEU A 106 -15.16 4.53 2.17
C LEU A 106 -15.78 5.52 1.17
N ARG A 107 -15.61 6.81 1.46
CA ARG A 107 -16.02 7.87 0.53
C ARG A 107 -15.06 7.95 -0.64
N THR A 108 -15.54 7.59 -1.83
CA THR A 108 -14.72 7.55 -3.04
C THR A 108 -15.36 8.27 -4.22
N ARG A 109 -14.52 8.57 -5.20
CA ARG A 109 -14.92 8.90 -6.57
C ARG A 109 -14.03 8.16 -7.56
N PRO A 110 -14.46 7.90 -8.80
CA PRO A 110 -13.54 7.39 -9.82
C PRO A 110 -12.48 8.45 -10.17
N GLY A 111 -11.24 8.00 -10.36
CA GLY A 111 -10.15 8.78 -10.91
C GLY A 111 -10.12 8.75 -12.44
N GLU A 112 -9.04 9.26 -13.04
CA GLU A 112 -8.80 9.28 -14.50
C GLU A 112 -8.69 7.87 -15.11
N THR A 113 -8.25 6.89 -14.34
CA THR A 113 -8.14 5.49 -14.78
C THR A 113 -9.35 4.65 -14.35
N GLY A 114 -10.31 5.25 -13.65
CA GLY A 114 -11.41 4.57 -12.98
C GLY A 114 -11.07 4.04 -11.59
N THR A 115 -9.81 4.14 -11.16
CA THR A 115 -9.37 3.74 -9.82
C THR A 115 -10.10 4.56 -8.74
N PRO A 116 -10.59 3.93 -7.64
CA PRO A 116 -11.24 4.66 -6.57
C PRO A 116 -10.29 5.64 -5.88
N ILE A 117 -10.63 6.92 -5.87
CA ILE A 117 -9.92 7.97 -5.13
C ILE A 117 -10.60 8.19 -3.79
N LEU A 118 -9.87 8.03 -2.69
CA LEU A 118 -10.34 8.19 -1.32
C LEU A 118 -10.43 9.68 -0.99
N LEU A 119 -11.66 10.21 -0.87
CA LEU A 119 -11.91 11.65 -0.70
C LEU A 119 -11.44 12.19 0.65
N ASP A 120 -11.32 11.34 1.65
CA ASP A 120 -10.88 11.69 3.00
C ASP A 120 -9.37 11.53 3.20
N ALA A 121 -8.60 11.25 2.14
CA ALA A 121 -7.14 11.30 2.17
C ALA A 121 -6.62 12.75 2.08
N LEU A 122 -5.36 12.97 2.48
CA LEU A 122 -4.71 14.28 2.37
C LEU A 122 -4.50 14.71 0.91
N CYS A 123 -3.94 13.81 0.13
CA CYS A 123 -3.68 13.96 -1.30
C CYS A 123 -3.48 12.59 -1.93
N TYR A 124 -3.52 12.54 -3.26
CA TYR A 124 -3.24 11.30 -4.01
C TYR A 124 -2.42 11.57 -5.26
N VAL A 125 -1.82 10.51 -5.76
CA VAL A 125 -1.36 10.36 -7.14
C VAL A 125 -2.00 9.11 -7.72
N GLU A 126 -2.42 9.17 -8.98
CA GLU A 126 -2.96 8.07 -9.75
C GLU A 126 -1.97 7.70 -10.85
N ALA A 127 -1.76 6.43 -11.09
CA ALA A 127 -0.70 5.97 -11.98
C ALA A 127 -1.14 4.83 -12.89
N ARG A 128 -0.51 4.79 -14.09
CA ARG A 128 -0.53 3.65 -15.01
C ARG A 128 0.79 2.91 -14.94
N LEU A 129 0.71 1.59 -14.87
CA LEU A 129 1.87 0.71 -14.79
C LEU A 129 2.76 0.86 -16.04
N VAL A 130 4.05 1.04 -15.78
CA VAL A 130 5.12 1.04 -16.80
C VAL A 130 5.88 -0.29 -16.78
N LYS A 131 6.23 -0.75 -15.58
CA LYS A 131 6.97 -1.99 -15.35
C LYS A 131 6.58 -2.63 -14.04
N ALA A 132 6.63 -3.95 -14.03
CA ALA A 132 6.58 -4.77 -12.82
C ALA A 132 7.87 -5.58 -12.73
N PHE A 133 8.45 -5.65 -11.53
CA PHE A 133 9.61 -6.46 -11.22
C PHE A 133 9.22 -7.48 -10.15
N ASP A 134 9.31 -8.75 -10.52
CA ASP A 134 9.07 -9.85 -9.58
C ASP A 134 10.27 -9.95 -8.61
N ALA A 135 9.98 -9.80 -7.32
CA ALA A 135 10.95 -9.93 -6.23
C ALA A 135 10.54 -11.06 -5.27
N ASP A 136 10.17 -12.20 -5.83
CA ASP A 136 9.73 -13.45 -5.19
C ASP A 136 8.42 -13.29 -4.38
N GLU A 137 8.47 -12.81 -3.14
CA GLU A 137 7.30 -12.61 -2.29
C GLU A 137 6.50 -11.35 -2.62
N ASN A 138 7.15 -10.38 -3.28
CA ASN A 138 6.57 -9.10 -3.67
C ASN A 138 6.67 -8.89 -5.18
N THR A 139 5.87 -7.98 -5.69
CA THR A 139 6.13 -7.32 -6.98
C THR A 139 6.35 -5.83 -6.76
N ILE A 140 7.43 -5.29 -7.33
CA ILE A 140 7.68 -3.85 -7.37
C ILE A 140 7.07 -3.31 -8.66
N PHE A 141 6.07 -2.45 -8.52
CA PHE A 141 5.39 -1.79 -9.63
C PHE A 141 5.93 -0.36 -9.79
N LEU A 142 6.32 -0.01 -11.01
CA LEU A 142 6.68 1.35 -11.41
C LEU A 142 5.57 1.89 -12.29
N GLY A 143 4.99 3.03 -11.94
CA GLY A 143 3.93 3.69 -12.71
C GLY A 143 4.26 5.12 -13.09
N ASP A 144 3.81 5.54 -14.29
CA ASP A 144 3.73 6.94 -14.69
C ASP A 144 2.53 7.59 -13.99
N VAL A 145 2.73 8.71 -13.33
CA VAL A 145 1.64 9.47 -12.70
C VAL A 145 0.82 10.18 -13.76
N VAL A 146 -0.48 9.91 -13.78
CA VAL A 146 -1.44 10.48 -14.75
C VAL A 146 -2.36 11.52 -14.15
N ALA A 147 -2.57 11.49 -12.83
CA ALA A 147 -3.34 12.49 -12.10
C ALA A 147 -2.80 12.66 -10.68
N ALA A 148 -2.98 13.83 -10.10
CA ALA A 148 -2.64 14.14 -8.71
C ALA A 148 -3.48 15.29 -8.21
N GLU A 149 -3.88 15.24 -6.93
CA GLU A 149 -4.65 16.32 -6.31
C GLU A 149 -4.42 16.33 -4.80
N ARG A 150 -4.43 17.55 -4.22
CA ARG A 150 -4.55 17.74 -2.79
C ARG A 150 -6.01 17.87 -2.41
N LEU A 151 -6.53 16.89 -1.65
CA LEU A 151 -7.96 16.80 -1.33
C LEU A 151 -8.32 17.56 -0.05
N ASN A 152 -7.45 17.50 0.96
CA ASN A 152 -7.73 18.08 2.27
C ASN A 152 -6.53 18.86 2.82
N PRO A 153 -6.76 19.85 3.70
CA PRO A 153 -5.69 20.54 4.42
C PRO A 153 -5.06 19.64 5.48
N GLY A 154 -3.90 20.04 6.01
CA GLY A 154 -3.23 19.34 7.11
C GLY A 154 -1.81 18.88 6.76
N GLY A 155 -1.16 18.23 7.71
CA GLY A 155 0.13 17.58 7.56
C GLY A 155 -0.01 16.10 7.19
N ARG A 156 1.12 15.43 7.00
CA ARG A 156 1.15 13.98 6.74
C ARG A 156 1.06 13.20 8.04
N LEU A 157 0.24 12.16 8.08
CA LEU A 157 0.16 11.22 9.20
C LEU A 157 1.44 10.38 9.28
N ASN A 158 2.09 10.40 10.44
CA ASN A 158 3.24 9.54 10.72
C ASN A 158 2.77 8.18 11.26
N ILE A 159 3.52 7.11 10.97
CA ILE A 159 3.18 5.75 11.41
C ILE A 159 3.11 5.63 12.94
N GLY A 160 4.03 6.25 13.67
CA GLY A 160 4.02 6.24 15.13
C GLY A 160 2.80 6.95 15.72
N GLU A 161 2.39 8.07 15.13
CA GLU A 161 1.17 8.78 15.52
C GLU A 161 -0.08 7.93 15.23
N ALA A 162 -0.15 7.32 14.04
CA ALA A 162 -1.26 6.45 13.68
C ALA A 162 -1.40 5.29 14.68
N TRP A 163 -0.31 4.55 14.93
CA TRP A 163 -0.31 3.41 15.85
C TRP A 163 -0.70 3.79 17.28
N SER A 164 -0.31 4.97 17.76
CA SER A 164 -0.69 5.45 19.11
C SER A 164 -2.18 5.74 19.26
N LYS A 165 -2.91 5.89 18.17
CA LYS A 165 -4.34 6.26 18.14
C LYS A 165 -5.26 5.12 17.69
N LEU A 166 -4.70 4.07 17.09
CA LEU A 166 -5.48 2.90 16.68
C LEU A 166 -5.92 2.07 17.89
N PRO A 167 -7.14 1.48 17.85
CA PRO A 167 -7.62 0.60 18.92
C PRO A 167 -6.70 -0.62 19.12
N PRO A 168 -6.36 -0.99 20.37
CA PRO A 168 -5.49 -2.14 20.64
C PRO A 168 -5.98 -3.44 20.00
N GLU A 169 -7.29 -3.69 20.04
CA GLU A 169 -7.90 -4.88 19.43
C GLU A 169 -7.73 -4.93 17.91
N TRP A 170 -7.72 -3.76 17.25
CA TRP A 170 -7.44 -3.67 15.83
C TRP A 170 -5.97 -3.98 15.53
N ILE A 171 -5.04 -3.46 16.35
CA ILE A 171 -3.60 -3.74 16.22
C ILE A 171 -3.35 -5.24 16.37
N GLU A 172 -3.94 -5.88 17.38
CA GLU A 172 -3.82 -7.33 17.56
C GLU A 172 -4.37 -8.13 16.36
N GLN A 173 -5.48 -7.68 15.76
CA GLN A 173 -6.01 -8.31 14.55
C GLN A 173 -5.10 -8.10 13.35
N TYR A 174 -4.55 -6.89 13.18
CA TYR A 174 -3.59 -6.57 12.14
C TYR A 174 -2.33 -7.47 12.25
N ASP A 175 -1.79 -7.63 13.46
CA ASP A 175 -0.63 -8.49 13.71
C ASP A 175 -0.92 -9.96 13.40
N ARG A 176 -2.10 -10.47 13.76
CA ARG A 176 -2.53 -11.83 13.38
C ARG A 176 -2.58 -12.01 11.86
N ASN A 177 -3.13 -11.04 11.14
CA ASN A 177 -3.19 -11.07 9.67
C ASN A 177 -1.77 -11.02 9.05
N HIS A 178 -0.87 -10.27 9.68
CA HIS A 178 0.52 -10.15 9.22
C HIS A 178 1.30 -11.47 9.32
N VAL A 179 1.01 -12.32 10.32
CA VAL A 179 1.62 -13.66 10.44
C VAL A 179 1.37 -14.52 9.20
N ALA A 180 0.14 -14.53 8.68
CA ALA A 180 -0.19 -15.29 7.46
C ALA A 180 0.55 -14.74 6.22
N GLN A 181 0.69 -13.43 6.13
CA GLN A 181 1.47 -12.80 5.04
C GLN A 181 2.95 -13.17 5.11
N LEU A 182 3.55 -13.17 6.31
CA LEU A 182 4.94 -13.56 6.51
C LEU A 182 5.19 -15.01 6.13
N GLU A 183 4.29 -15.90 6.50
CA GLU A 183 4.41 -17.33 6.15
C GLU A 183 4.35 -17.54 4.63
N HIS A 184 3.39 -16.90 3.96
CA HIS A 184 3.31 -16.92 2.50
C HIS A 184 4.59 -16.35 1.84
N ALA A 185 5.12 -15.25 2.36
CA ALA A 185 6.34 -14.63 1.84
C ALA A 185 7.56 -15.56 1.98
N ARG A 186 7.70 -16.28 3.11
CA ARG A 186 8.75 -17.28 3.31
C ARG A 186 8.66 -18.41 2.28
N GLN A 187 7.45 -18.93 2.04
CA GLN A 187 7.20 -19.97 1.04
C GLN A 187 7.59 -19.51 -0.37
N CYS A 188 7.23 -18.27 -0.75
CA CYS A 188 7.63 -17.71 -2.05
C CYS A 188 9.15 -17.67 -2.22
N ARG A 189 9.91 -17.26 -1.19
CA ARG A 189 11.37 -17.22 -1.24
C ARG A 189 12.03 -18.60 -1.28
N VAL A 190 11.47 -19.59 -0.60
CA VAL A 190 11.96 -20.98 -0.68
C VAL A 190 11.79 -21.51 -2.10
N LEU A 191 10.59 -21.35 -2.69
CA LEU A 191 10.31 -21.79 -4.05
C LEU A 191 11.18 -21.07 -5.10
N ALA A 192 11.50 -19.79 -4.88
CA ALA A 192 12.38 -19.04 -5.77
C ALA A 192 13.83 -19.57 -5.70
N ALA A 193 14.33 -19.85 -4.49
CA ALA A 193 15.66 -20.41 -4.29
C ALA A 193 15.80 -21.80 -4.94
N GLU A 194 14.78 -22.64 -4.88
CA GLU A 194 14.75 -23.96 -5.53
C GLU A 194 14.80 -23.84 -7.06
N ARG A 195 14.08 -22.85 -7.66
CA ARG A 195 14.13 -22.58 -9.10
C ARG A 195 15.50 -22.11 -9.55
N GLY A 196 16.12 -21.15 -8.84
CA GLY A 196 17.44 -20.63 -9.17
C GLY A 196 18.59 -21.65 -8.98
N ALA A 197 18.37 -22.73 -8.22
CA ALA A 197 19.34 -23.81 -8.07
C ALA A 197 19.29 -24.85 -9.21
N THR A 198 18.27 -24.78 -10.08
CA THR A 198 18.05 -25.69 -11.23
C THR A 198 18.41 -25.07 -12.59
N GLU A 199 18.72 -23.77 -12.62
CA GLU A 199 19.29 -23.03 -13.77
C GLU A 199 20.81 -22.93 -13.66
#